data_2bf33da965e282a0fc24a02cbe89e0fb
#
_entry.id   2bf33da965e282a0fc24a02cbe89e0fb
#
_cell.length_a   1.000
_cell.length_b   1.000
_cell.length_c   1.000
_cell.angle_alpha   90.00
_cell.angle_beta   90.00
_cell.angle_gamma   90.00
#
_symmetry.space_group_name_H-M   'P 1'
#
loop_
_entity.id
_entity.type
_entity.pdbx_description
1 polymer ?
#
loop_
_entity_poly.entity_id
_entity_poly.type
_entity_poly.pdbx_seq_one_letter_code
_entity_poly.pdbx_strand_id
1 'polypeptide(L)'
;VDSIRRFYEDWYRPDLMAVIVIGDFDPDIIEDLVSFHFEGLPRPTDPRSRILFEVPDQVGTDFAIATDPELPNASVGVFYKMQLDSEGTVRDYRRSLVEGLYNSMLNARFAELTQQADPPISIGASGKGAMVRTKAMYQLFAGVAPNGIERGLDTLFSEAARVAQFGFTQTELDRMKANMLRGIQRAYDDRANRSSSVF
;
A
#
# COMPACT_ATOMS: atom_id res chain seq x y z
N VAL A 1 28.54 1.50 19.79
CA VAL A 1 28.39 0.04 19.92
C VAL A 1 27.32 -0.29 20.96
N ASP A 2 27.32 0.32 22.15
CA ASP A 2 26.39 -0.02 23.24
C ASP A 2 24.93 0.33 22.96
N SER A 3 24.68 1.40 22.19
CA SER A 3 23.31 1.78 21.77
C SER A 3 22.72 0.76 20.79
N ILE A 4 23.54 0.22 19.89
CA ILE A 4 23.12 -0.82 18.94
C ILE A 4 22.85 -2.13 19.68
N ARG A 5 23.73 -2.47 20.64
CA ARG A 5 23.55 -3.68 21.46
C ARG A 5 22.25 -3.61 22.25
N ARG A 6 21.99 -2.48 22.96
CA ARG A 6 20.74 -2.27 23.71
C ARG A 6 19.52 -2.36 22.80
N PHE A 7 19.57 -1.75 21.61
CA PHE A 7 18.48 -1.85 20.64
C PHE A 7 18.21 -3.30 20.26
N TYR A 8 19.25 -4.09 19.99
CA TYR A 8 19.10 -5.49 19.67
C TYR A 8 18.50 -6.27 20.84
N GLU A 9 19.02 -6.12 22.07
CA GLU A 9 18.53 -6.78 23.28
C GLU A 9 17.08 -6.39 23.61
N ASP A 10 16.70 -5.11 23.41
CA ASP A 10 15.36 -4.61 23.67
C ASP A 10 14.32 -5.14 22.68
N TRP A 11 14.68 -5.36 21.41
CA TRP A 11 13.70 -5.55 20.34
C TRP A 11 13.80 -6.88 19.58
N TYR A 12 14.96 -7.54 19.56
CA TYR A 12 15.15 -8.85 18.93
C TYR A 12 15.00 -9.96 19.98
N ARG A 13 13.79 -10.19 20.42
CA ARG A 13 13.45 -11.11 21.49
C ARG A 13 12.26 -12.01 21.13
N PRO A 14 12.19 -13.24 21.65
CA PRO A 14 11.22 -14.26 21.20
C PRO A 14 9.75 -13.84 21.32
N ASP A 15 9.38 -13.05 22.34
CA ASP A 15 8.02 -12.57 22.54
C ASP A 15 7.54 -11.54 21.48
N LEU A 16 8.47 -11.03 20.65
CA LEU A 16 8.19 -10.14 19.51
C LEU A 16 8.43 -10.81 18.16
N MET A 17 8.77 -12.09 18.14
CA MET A 17 9.10 -12.84 16.91
C MET A 17 7.99 -13.81 16.55
N ALA A 18 7.88 -14.09 15.27
CA ALA A 18 7.10 -15.19 14.71
C ALA A 18 7.98 -15.94 13.71
N VAL A 19 7.91 -17.26 13.73
CA VAL A 19 8.55 -18.13 12.72
C VAL A 19 7.48 -18.49 11.71
N ILE A 20 7.74 -18.17 10.46
CA ILE A 20 6.84 -18.52 9.34
C ILE A 20 7.63 -19.38 8.37
N VAL A 21 7.16 -20.58 8.12
CA VAL A 21 7.78 -21.52 7.18
C VAL A 21 6.77 -21.79 6.05
N ILE A 22 7.21 -21.61 4.82
CA ILE A 22 6.38 -21.81 3.62
C ILE A 22 7.14 -22.71 2.66
N GLY A 23 6.50 -23.80 2.22
CA GLY A 23 7.11 -24.75 1.30
C GLY A 23 6.31 -26.03 1.18
N ASP A 24 6.87 -26.97 0.44
CA ASP A 24 6.36 -28.35 0.31
C ASP A 24 7.10 -29.25 1.32
N PHE A 25 6.52 -29.45 2.49
CA PHE A 25 7.12 -30.20 3.58
C PHE A 25 6.04 -30.86 4.45
N ASP A 26 6.47 -31.81 5.28
CA ASP A 26 5.63 -32.38 6.33
C ASP A 26 5.52 -31.38 7.51
N PRO A 27 4.30 -30.89 7.84
CA PRO A 27 4.11 -29.92 8.92
C PRO A 27 4.62 -30.40 10.28
N ASP A 28 4.45 -31.68 10.61
CA ASP A 28 4.82 -32.23 11.91
C ASP A 28 6.35 -32.20 12.09
N ILE A 29 7.09 -32.56 11.04
CA ILE A 29 8.57 -32.50 11.04
C ILE A 29 9.05 -31.05 11.21
N ILE A 30 8.41 -30.08 10.55
CA ILE A 30 8.81 -28.67 10.66
C ILE A 30 8.43 -28.12 12.03
N GLU A 31 7.29 -28.49 12.61
CA GLU A 31 6.91 -28.08 13.97
C GLU A 31 7.94 -28.56 14.99
N ASP A 32 8.36 -29.82 14.90
CA ASP A 32 9.40 -30.38 15.76
C ASP A 32 10.73 -29.63 15.61
N LEU A 33 11.15 -29.31 14.38
CA LEU A 33 12.36 -28.54 14.11
C LEU A 33 12.27 -27.11 14.65
N VAL A 34 11.14 -26.43 14.48
CA VAL A 34 10.91 -25.09 15.03
C VAL A 34 10.97 -25.14 16.54
N SER A 35 10.29 -26.09 17.18
CA SER A 35 10.33 -26.28 18.63
C SER A 35 11.75 -26.55 19.11
N PHE A 36 12.46 -27.46 18.48
CA PHE A 36 13.84 -27.78 18.82
C PHE A 36 14.79 -26.57 18.80
N HIS A 37 14.64 -25.71 17.80
CA HIS A 37 15.55 -24.56 17.64
C HIS A 37 15.13 -23.32 18.44
N PHE A 38 13.87 -23.15 18.74
CA PHE A 38 13.35 -21.89 19.30
C PHE A 38 12.77 -22.01 20.72
N GLU A 39 12.35 -23.20 21.18
CA GLU A 39 11.75 -23.37 22.50
C GLU A 39 12.72 -23.01 23.64
N GLY A 40 14.02 -23.27 23.44
CA GLY A 40 15.07 -22.96 24.41
C GLY A 40 15.49 -21.50 24.50
N LEU A 41 14.94 -20.61 23.68
CA LEU A 41 15.30 -19.20 23.72
C LEU A 41 14.76 -18.53 24.99
N PRO A 42 15.61 -17.78 25.73
CA PRO A 42 15.20 -17.13 26.96
C PRO A 42 14.15 -16.05 26.71
N ARG A 43 13.08 -16.11 27.48
CA ARG A 43 12.06 -15.04 27.49
C ARG A 43 12.53 -13.93 28.45
N PRO A 44 12.43 -12.65 28.07
CA PRO A 44 12.78 -11.56 28.95
C PRO A 44 11.81 -11.51 30.14
N THR A 45 12.35 -11.28 31.34
CA THR A 45 11.57 -11.19 32.59
C THR A 45 10.86 -9.85 32.75
N ASP A 46 11.47 -8.79 32.23
CA ASP A 46 10.90 -7.42 32.25
C ASP A 46 11.08 -6.78 30.86
N PRO A 47 10.25 -7.19 29.88
CA PRO A 47 10.42 -6.74 28.52
C PRO A 47 10.02 -5.27 28.35
N ARG A 48 10.87 -4.51 27.68
CA ARG A 48 10.55 -3.13 27.31
C ARG A 48 9.25 -3.11 26.47
N SER A 49 8.27 -2.30 26.91
CA SER A 49 6.99 -2.15 26.24
C SER A 49 7.17 -1.50 24.88
N ARG A 50 6.47 -2.02 23.88
CA ARG A 50 6.42 -1.41 22.56
C ARG A 50 5.43 -0.25 22.56
N ILE A 51 5.96 0.97 22.46
CA ILE A 51 5.13 2.17 22.34
C ILE A 51 4.69 2.31 20.88
N LEU A 52 3.39 2.42 20.68
CA LEU A 52 2.82 2.80 19.39
C LEU A 52 2.61 4.31 19.39
N PHE A 53 3.31 4.98 18.50
CA PHE A 53 3.13 6.42 18.29
C PHE A 53 2.02 6.63 17.28
N GLU A 54 0.98 7.32 17.70
CA GLU A 54 -0.11 7.68 16.80
C GLU A 54 0.30 8.86 15.92
N VAL A 55 -0.13 8.80 14.67
CA VAL A 55 -0.05 9.96 13.77
C VAL A 55 -1.31 10.79 13.98
N PRO A 56 -1.20 12.03 14.47
CA PRO A 56 -2.37 12.86 14.74
C PRO A 56 -3.15 13.17 13.47
N ASP A 57 -4.45 13.34 13.63
CA ASP A 57 -5.30 13.87 12.57
C ASP A 57 -4.93 15.34 12.32
N GLN A 58 -5.25 15.81 11.14
CA GLN A 58 -4.89 17.15 10.69
C GLN A 58 -6.16 17.96 10.45
N VAL A 59 -6.12 19.23 10.87
CA VAL A 59 -7.15 20.20 10.55
C VAL A 59 -6.61 21.14 9.49
N GLY A 60 -7.31 21.26 8.35
CA GLY A 60 -6.86 22.07 7.23
C GLY A 60 -5.88 21.32 6.30
N THR A 61 -5.21 22.07 5.46
CA THR A 61 -4.25 21.56 4.47
C THR A 61 -2.86 22.10 4.77
N ASP A 62 -1.90 21.19 4.91
CA ASP A 62 -0.48 21.54 5.01
C ASP A 62 0.20 21.33 3.66
N PHE A 63 1.23 22.13 3.42
CA PHE A 63 2.02 22.07 2.21
C PHE A 63 3.47 21.73 2.55
N ALA A 64 4.05 20.82 1.77
CA ALA A 64 5.47 20.53 1.82
C ALA A 64 6.05 20.67 0.41
N ILE A 65 7.06 21.53 0.27
CA ILE A 65 7.76 21.76 -1.00
C ILE A 65 9.22 21.39 -0.79
N ALA A 66 9.70 20.46 -1.59
CA ALA A 66 11.10 20.07 -1.64
C ALA A 66 11.65 20.32 -3.05
N THR A 67 12.82 20.92 -3.15
CA THR A 67 13.50 21.15 -4.42
C THR A 67 14.90 20.57 -4.35
N ASP A 68 15.28 19.87 -5.42
CA ASP A 68 16.61 19.33 -5.58
C ASP A 68 17.06 19.53 -7.04
N PRO A 69 18.14 20.28 -7.30
CA PRO A 69 18.61 20.52 -8.66
C PRO A 69 19.10 19.27 -9.39
N GLU A 70 19.35 18.16 -8.69
CA GLU A 70 19.75 16.89 -9.29
C GLU A 70 18.55 16.05 -9.73
N LEU A 71 17.32 16.38 -9.32
CA LEU A 71 16.12 15.66 -9.74
C LEU A 71 15.64 16.13 -11.11
N PRO A 72 15.63 15.23 -12.12
CA PRO A 72 15.22 15.59 -13.49
C PRO A 72 13.70 15.75 -13.67
N ASN A 73 12.90 15.28 -12.72
CA ASN A 73 11.46 15.22 -12.80
C ASN A 73 10.81 15.95 -11.63
N ALA A 74 9.69 16.60 -11.90
CA ALA A 74 8.83 17.16 -10.88
C ALA A 74 7.63 16.24 -10.62
N SER A 75 7.07 16.32 -9.43
CA SER A 75 5.86 15.59 -9.06
C SER A 75 5.03 16.39 -8.06
N VAL A 76 3.75 16.09 -8.03
CA VAL A 76 2.82 16.62 -7.02
C VAL A 76 1.98 15.47 -6.47
N GLY A 77 1.76 15.49 -5.17
CA GLY A 77 0.93 14.51 -4.48
C GLY A 77 -0.02 15.16 -3.49
N VAL A 78 -1.22 14.61 -3.40
CA VAL A 78 -2.23 14.97 -2.40
C VAL A 78 -2.47 13.76 -1.53
N PHE A 79 -2.34 13.92 -0.22
CA PHE A 79 -2.37 12.84 0.74
C PHE A 79 -3.45 13.10 1.79
N TYR A 80 -4.35 12.15 1.95
CA TYR A 80 -5.40 12.17 2.96
C TYR A 80 -5.11 11.11 4.01
N LYS A 81 -4.80 11.52 5.23
CA LYS A 81 -4.66 10.61 6.37
C LYS A 81 -6.04 10.04 6.71
N MET A 82 -6.11 8.74 6.92
CA MET A 82 -7.34 8.01 7.20
C MET A 82 -7.12 7.03 8.35
N GLN A 83 -8.20 6.61 8.98
CA GLN A 83 -8.15 5.49 9.91
C GLN A 83 -7.86 4.20 9.15
N LEU A 84 -7.17 3.27 9.81
CA LEU A 84 -7.01 1.92 9.26
C LEU A 84 -8.36 1.24 9.11
N ASP A 85 -8.53 0.57 8.00
CA ASP A 85 -9.67 -0.32 7.84
C ASP A 85 -9.48 -1.60 8.66
N SER A 86 -10.59 -2.17 9.11
CA SER A 86 -10.59 -3.53 9.62
C SER A 86 -10.28 -4.53 8.50
N GLU A 87 -9.64 -5.62 8.85
CA GLU A 87 -9.30 -6.72 7.95
C GLU A 87 -9.76 -8.05 8.59
N GLY A 88 -9.90 -9.08 7.73
CA GLY A 88 -10.16 -10.45 8.18
C GLY A 88 -11.61 -10.91 8.02
N THR A 89 -12.53 -10.09 7.54
CA THR A 89 -13.90 -10.52 7.24
C THR A 89 -14.21 -10.47 5.74
N VAL A 90 -15.23 -11.22 5.30
CA VAL A 90 -15.75 -11.16 3.92
C VAL A 90 -16.20 -9.75 3.55
N ARG A 91 -16.75 -8.99 4.52
CA ARG A 91 -17.14 -7.59 4.32
C ARG A 91 -15.91 -6.73 4.00
N ASP A 92 -14.83 -6.92 4.74
CA ASP A 92 -13.60 -6.16 4.54
C ASP A 92 -12.97 -6.48 3.19
N TYR A 93 -12.94 -7.76 2.83
CA TYR A 93 -12.50 -8.19 1.51
C TYR A 93 -13.35 -7.59 0.38
N ARG A 94 -14.69 -7.61 0.52
CA ARG A 94 -15.57 -6.96 -0.44
C ARG A 94 -15.28 -5.46 -0.56
N ARG A 95 -15.03 -4.77 0.55
CA ARG A 95 -14.66 -3.34 0.55
C ARG A 95 -13.36 -3.13 -0.23
N SER A 96 -12.31 -3.92 0.02
CA SER A 96 -11.05 -3.81 -0.69
C SER A 96 -11.18 -4.02 -2.19
N LEU A 97 -12.07 -4.94 -2.63
CA LEU A 97 -12.37 -5.12 -4.07
C LEU A 97 -13.06 -3.88 -4.67
N VAL A 98 -14.01 -3.27 -3.96
CA VAL A 98 -14.68 -2.04 -4.43
C VAL A 98 -13.68 -0.87 -4.51
N GLU A 99 -12.84 -0.69 -3.52
CA GLU A 99 -11.77 0.32 -3.51
C GLU A 99 -10.74 0.05 -4.62
N GLY A 100 -10.39 -1.20 -4.84
CA GLY A 100 -9.51 -1.61 -5.95
C GLY A 100 -10.11 -1.31 -7.32
N LEU A 101 -11.39 -1.55 -7.53
CA LEU A 101 -12.10 -1.20 -8.76
C LEU A 101 -12.15 0.31 -8.96
N TYR A 102 -12.48 1.08 -7.90
CA TYR A 102 -12.49 2.54 -7.93
C TYR A 102 -11.15 3.10 -8.40
N ASN A 103 -10.06 2.70 -7.71
CA ASN A 103 -8.72 3.17 -8.05
C ASN A 103 -8.29 2.72 -9.45
N SER A 104 -8.63 1.51 -9.86
CA SER A 104 -8.32 1.01 -11.21
C SER A 104 -9.01 1.84 -12.31
N MET A 105 -10.26 2.22 -12.11
CA MET A 105 -11.00 3.07 -13.07
C MET A 105 -10.42 4.49 -13.11
N LEU A 106 -10.12 5.09 -11.96
CA LEU A 106 -9.53 6.43 -11.91
C LEU A 106 -8.11 6.44 -12.52
N ASN A 107 -7.31 5.42 -12.22
CA ASN A 107 -5.97 5.26 -12.78
C ASN A 107 -6.01 5.04 -14.31
N ALA A 108 -7.04 4.36 -14.82
CA ALA A 108 -7.23 4.24 -16.27
C ALA A 108 -7.50 5.60 -16.92
N ARG A 109 -8.30 6.49 -16.30
CA ARG A 109 -8.50 7.85 -16.79
C ARG A 109 -7.20 8.66 -16.77
N PHE A 110 -6.41 8.58 -15.69
CA PHE A 110 -5.09 9.22 -15.66
C PHE A 110 -4.18 8.69 -16.78
N ALA A 111 -4.19 7.38 -17.03
CA ALA A 111 -3.40 6.80 -18.12
C ALA A 111 -3.87 7.30 -19.51
N GLU A 112 -5.17 7.53 -19.72
CA GLU A 112 -5.68 8.11 -20.96
C GLU A 112 -5.18 9.56 -21.16
N LEU A 113 -5.08 10.35 -20.06
CA LEU A 113 -4.55 11.71 -20.13
C LEU A 113 -3.07 11.76 -20.51
N THR A 114 -2.29 10.75 -20.13
CA THR A 114 -0.86 10.68 -20.52
C THR A 114 -0.66 10.40 -22.01
N GLN A 115 -1.68 9.96 -22.73
CA GLN A 115 -1.62 9.67 -24.18
C GLN A 115 -1.97 10.88 -25.08
N GLN A 116 -2.29 12.02 -24.49
CA GLN A 116 -2.59 13.24 -25.24
C GLN A 116 -1.34 13.81 -25.90
N ALA A 117 -1.51 14.59 -26.97
CA ALA A 117 -0.39 15.23 -27.67
C ALA A 117 0.41 16.21 -26.77
N ASP A 118 -0.29 16.89 -25.84
CA ASP A 118 0.28 17.73 -24.79
C ASP A 118 -0.25 17.26 -23.43
N PRO A 119 0.33 16.18 -22.88
CA PRO A 119 -0.20 15.58 -21.68
C PRO A 119 -0.01 16.48 -20.45
N PRO A 120 -1.04 16.67 -19.63
CA PRO A 120 -0.92 17.47 -18.41
C PRO A 120 -0.07 16.79 -17.32
N ILE A 121 0.06 15.50 -17.40
CA ILE A 121 0.80 14.64 -16.49
C ILE A 121 1.57 13.58 -17.26
N SER A 122 2.75 13.20 -16.82
CA SER A 122 3.53 12.09 -17.39
C SER A 122 3.15 10.74 -16.79
N ILE A 123 2.67 10.74 -15.57
CA ILE A 123 2.08 9.61 -14.86
C ILE A 123 1.03 10.14 -13.89
N GLY A 124 -0.06 9.41 -13.69
CA GLY A 124 -1.05 9.70 -12.65
C GLY A 124 -1.42 8.42 -11.91
N ALA A 125 -1.60 8.54 -10.61
CA ALA A 125 -1.98 7.41 -9.76
C ALA A 125 -2.90 7.84 -8.62
N SER A 126 -3.84 6.96 -8.28
CA SER A 126 -4.61 7.00 -7.05
C SER A 126 -4.48 5.69 -6.31
N GLY A 127 -4.52 5.73 -4.99
CA GLY A 127 -4.44 4.53 -4.19
C GLY A 127 -4.73 4.77 -2.71
N LYS A 128 -5.09 3.70 -2.02
CA LYS A 128 -5.27 3.65 -0.57
C LYS A 128 -4.41 2.53 -0.01
N GLY A 129 -3.76 2.78 1.11
CA GLY A 129 -2.96 1.78 1.79
C GLY A 129 -2.55 2.19 3.19
N ALA A 130 -1.92 1.29 3.91
CA ALA A 130 -1.34 1.61 5.20
C ALA A 130 -0.15 2.56 5.02
N MET A 131 -0.19 3.68 5.71
CA MET A 131 0.93 4.63 5.78
C MET A 131 1.91 4.22 6.88
N VAL A 132 1.37 3.94 8.06
CA VAL A 132 2.07 3.39 9.22
C VAL A 132 1.13 2.43 9.94
N ARG A 133 1.62 1.77 11.01
CA ARG A 133 0.82 0.80 11.78
C ARG A 133 -0.51 1.33 12.35
N THR A 134 -0.64 2.64 12.51
CA THR A 134 -1.80 3.27 13.15
C THR A 134 -2.61 4.15 12.20
N LYS A 135 -2.17 4.32 10.95
CA LYS A 135 -2.82 5.22 9.98
C LYS A 135 -2.77 4.65 8.56
N ALA A 136 -3.88 4.75 7.87
CA ALA A 136 -3.97 4.60 6.43
C ALA A 136 -3.83 5.96 5.74
N MET A 137 -3.61 5.91 4.45
CA MET A 137 -3.52 7.08 3.58
C MET A 137 -4.21 6.78 2.25
N TYR A 138 -5.03 7.72 1.79
CA TYR A 138 -5.43 7.80 0.40
C TYR A 138 -4.57 8.85 -0.30
N GLN A 139 -4.10 8.55 -1.49
CA GLN A 139 -3.24 9.46 -2.24
C GLN A 139 -3.71 9.65 -3.68
N LEU A 140 -3.50 10.86 -4.18
CA LEU A 140 -3.46 11.18 -5.60
C LEU A 140 -2.04 11.67 -5.91
N PHE A 141 -1.47 11.19 -7.01
CA PHE A 141 -0.10 11.50 -7.40
C PHE A 141 -0.03 11.78 -8.89
N ALA A 142 0.77 12.78 -9.29
CA ALA A 142 1.11 13.04 -10.68
C ALA A 142 2.60 13.34 -10.83
N GLY A 143 3.23 12.69 -11.79
CA GLY A 143 4.49 13.14 -12.36
C GLY A 143 4.19 14.23 -13.39
N VAL A 144 4.99 15.29 -13.41
CA VAL A 144 4.76 16.47 -14.24
C VAL A 144 6.06 16.96 -14.88
N ALA A 145 5.93 17.75 -15.94
CA ALA A 145 7.08 18.49 -16.49
C ALA A 145 7.60 19.53 -15.47
N PRO A 146 8.84 20.00 -15.60
CA PRO A 146 9.34 21.13 -14.84
C PRO A 146 8.35 22.29 -14.93
N ASN A 147 7.89 22.99 -14.06
CA ASN A 147 6.82 24.01 -14.09
C ASN A 147 5.39 23.50 -14.30
N GLY A 148 5.16 22.19 -14.28
CA GLY A 148 3.83 21.60 -14.49
C GLY A 148 3.04 21.28 -13.21
N ILE A 149 3.50 21.71 -12.04
CA ILE A 149 2.92 21.34 -10.74
C ILE A 149 1.45 21.76 -10.64
N GLU A 150 1.13 23.02 -10.97
CA GLU A 150 -0.25 23.54 -10.92
C GLU A 150 -1.15 22.78 -11.89
N ARG A 151 -0.69 22.57 -13.12
CA ARG A 151 -1.45 21.81 -14.15
C ARG A 151 -1.68 20.36 -13.73
N GLY A 152 -0.67 19.73 -13.12
CA GLY A 152 -0.80 18.38 -12.57
C GLY A 152 -1.80 18.30 -11.43
N LEU A 153 -1.75 19.25 -10.50
CA LEU A 153 -2.69 19.33 -9.38
C LEU A 153 -4.14 19.56 -9.87
N ASP A 154 -4.33 20.50 -10.80
CA ASP A 154 -5.64 20.73 -11.44
C ASP A 154 -6.17 19.46 -12.12
N THR A 155 -5.31 18.72 -12.78
CA THR A 155 -5.68 17.45 -13.43
C THR A 155 -6.15 16.42 -12.41
N LEU A 156 -5.41 16.24 -11.32
CA LEU A 156 -5.79 15.30 -10.25
C LEU A 156 -7.15 15.68 -9.65
N PHE A 157 -7.34 16.95 -9.31
CA PHE A 157 -8.59 17.40 -8.69
C PHE A 157 -9.76 17.42 -9.68
N SER A 158 -9.53 17.77 -10.95
CA SER A 158 -10.58 17.75 -11.97
C SER A 158 -11.11 16.34 -12.20
N GLU A 159 -10.25 15.32 -12.29
CA GLU A 159 -10.71 13.95 -12.43
C GLU A 159 -11.37 13.42 -11.15
N ALA A 160 -10.86 13.77 -9.98
CA ALA A 160 -11.50 13.41 -8.72
C ALA A 160 -12.89 14.04 -8.58
N ALA A 161 -13.03 15.34 -8.92
CA ALA A 161 -14.30 16.05 -8.92
C ALA A 161 -15.26 15.47 -9.95
N ARG A 162 -14.78 15.12 -11.15
CA ARG A 162 -15.56 14.47 -12.20
C ARG A 162 -16.14 13.13 -11.74
N VAL A 163 -15.34 12.32 -11.04
CA VAL A 163 -15.81 11.07 -10.45
C VAL A 163 -16.82 11.33 -9.34
N ALA A 164 -16.58 12.32 -8.47
CA ALA A 164 -17.51 12.66 -7.41
C ALA A 164 -18.87 13.14 -7.95
N GLN A 165 -18.89 13.87 -9.06
CA GLN A 165 -20.09 14.43 -9.65
C GLN A 165 -20.86 13.47 -10.56
N PHE A 166 -20.15 12.68 -11.37
CA PHE A 166 -20.75 11.87 -12.43
C PHE A 166 -20.52 10.35 -12.27
N GLY A 167 -19.65 9.95 -11.36
CA GLY A 167 -19.25 8.55 -11.18
C GLY A 167 -18.41 8.03 -12.37
N PHE A 168 -18.44 6.71 -12.48
CA PHE A 168 -17.86 5.97 -13.60
C PHE A 168 -18.95 5.45 -14.52
N THR A 169 -18.64 5.27 -15.79
CA THR A 169 -19.55 4.66 -16.76
C THR A 169 -19.65 3.15 -16.53
N GLN A 170 -20.76 2.54 -16.99
CA GLN A 170 -20.91 1.09 -16.92
C GLN A 170 -19.79 0.37 -17.69
N THR A 171 -19.35 0.92 -18.82
CA THR A 171 -18.27 0.34 -19.63
C THR A 171 -16.93 0.32 -18.90
N GLU A 172 -16.59 1.39 -18.16
CA GLU A 172 -15.37 1.43 -17.34
C GLU A 172 -15.44 0.35 -16.26
N LEU A 173 -16.58 0.23 -15.56
CA LEU A 173 -16.78 -0.76 -14.52
C LEU A 173 -16.68 -2.20 -15.07
N ASP A 174 -17.34 -2.50 -16.17
CA ASP A 174 -17.34 -3.85 -16.76
C ASP A 174 -15.94 -4.24 -17.24
N ARG A 175 -15.21 -3.31 -17.85
CA ARG A 175 -13.80 -3.52 -18.24
C ARG A 175 -12.92 -3.86 -17.05
N MET A 176 -13.02 -3.09 -15.93
CA MET A 176 -12.20 -3.32 -14.76
C MET A 176 -12.60 -4.58 -14.00
N LYS A 177 -13.89 -4.90 -13.91
CA LYS A 177 -14.36 -6.19 -13.37
C LYS A 177 -13.80 -7.37 -14.16
N ALA A 178 -13.87 -7.32 -15.48
CA ALA A 178 -13.33 -8.37 -16.34
C ALA A 178 -11.81 -8.52 -16.17
N ASN A 179 -11.07 -7.42 -16.03
CA ASN A 179 -9.63 -7.44 -15.78
C ASN A 179 -9.31 -8.06 -14.42
N MET A 180 -10.01 -7.65 -13.38
CA MET A 180 -9.83 -8.16 -12.01
C MET A 180 -10.15 -9.65 -11.93
N LEU A 181 -11.26 -10.11 -12.52
CA LEU A 181 -11.63 -11.52 -12.56
C LEU A 181 -10.59 -12.36 -13.29
N ARG A 182 -10.09 -11.91 -14.44
CA ARG A 182 -9.00 -12.59 -15.16
C ARG A 182 -7.71 -12.66 -14.33
N GLY A 183 -7.41 -11.62 -13.58
CA GLY A 183 -6.26 -11.60 -12.67
C GLY A 183 -6.38 -12.64 -11.56
N ILE A 184 -7.53 -12.68 -10.91
CA ILE A 184 -7.84 -13.65 -9.84
C ILE A 184 -7.83 -15.08 -10.39
N GLN A 185 -8.46 -15.30 -11.55
CA GLN A 185 -8.51 -16.63 -12.19
C GLN A 185 -7.09 -17.13 -12.51
N ARG A 186 -6.26 -16.30 -13.14
CA ARG A 186 -4.85 -16.67 -13.40
C ARG A 186 -4.10 -16.96 -12.10
N ALA A 187 -4.26 -16.14 -11.08
CA ALA A 187 -3.61 -16.36 -9.79
C ALA A 187 -4.04 -17.68 -9.14
N TYR A 188 -5.31 -18.08 -9.32
CA TYR A 188 -5.83 -19.36 -8.85
C TYR A 188 -5.30 -20.54 -9.68
N ASP A 189 -5.29 -20.42 -10.99
CA ASP A 189 -4.79 -21.48 -11.89
C ASP A 189 -3.30 -21.74 -11.67
N ASP A 190 -2.52 -20.69 -11.46
CA ASP A 190 -1.07 -20.77 -11.24
C ASP A 190 -0.67 -21.13 -9.79
N ARG A 191 -1.63 -21.30 -8.87
CA ARG A 191 -1.33 -21.46 -7.43
C ARG A 191 -0.44 -22.66 -7.12
N ALA A 192 -0.55 -23.75 -7.88
CA ALA A 192 0.26 -24.94 -7.69
C ALA A 192 1.71 -24.80 -8.22
N ASN A 193 1.95 -23.81 -9.08
CA ASN A 193 3.25 -23.55 -9.71
C ASN A 193 3.98 -22.34 -9.12
N ARG A 194 3.39 -21.70 -8.09
CA ARG A 194 4.03 -20.56 -7.43
C ARG A 194 5.21 -21.01 -6.58
N SER A 195 6.30 -20.31 -6.71
CA SER A 195 7.43 -20.48 -5.79
C SER A 195 7.01 -20.07 -4.36
N SER A 196 7.48 -20.83 -3.36
CA SER A 196 7.30 -20.49 -1.94
C SER A 196 7.87 -19.11 -1.57
N SER A 197 8.82 -18.59 -2.34
CA SER A 197 9.40 -17.25 -2.15
C SER A 197 8.43 -16.09 -2.45
N VAL A 198 7.23 -16.36 -2.95
CA VAL A 198 6.19 -15.36 -3.30
C VAL A 198 5.19 -15.17 -2.14
N PHE A 199 5.27 -15.99 -1.10
CA PHE A 199 4.42 -15.96 0.09
C PHE A 199 5.12 -15.29 1.31
#